data_68d77959b864db65d9384618179b1fe8
#
_entry.id   68d77959b864db65d9384618179b1fe8
#
_cell.length_a   1.000
_cell.length_b   1.000
_cell.length_c   1.000
_cell.angle_alpha   90.00
_cell.angle_beta   90.00
_cell.angle_gamma   90.00
#
_symmetry.space_group_name_H-M   'P 1'
#
loop_
_entity.id
_entity.type
_entity.pdbx_description
1 polymer ?
#
loop_
_entity_poly.entity_id
_entity_poly.type
_entity_poly.pdbx_seq_one_letter_code
_entity_poly.pdbx_strand_id
1 'polypeptide(L)'
;VLHYLTTPKFENKPRDCERPLAIMHVPKTAGTSVVTGISQSLKVSEEVRGIDGLLLGTFDRFSEFDDEVSRTIYLDLSKMPDAKLIMGHFSRNTLTARYPDAQLLTFLREPLSRLLSHWVYWRCMSDEYLARWGAWQDCIKLSRGTLREFLTDPRIACQTDNLATRMLLWPDKRIGNDSFIDPERDSSLLRDALNRLNAFAYSDVIENPHFHANLSKWLNIELPVMHLNPTDRVPENLRIRLDKELDQETLWLLDHRCRLDAKLWASLARRRLPKGGEIPSLQRQITLKAIARYGALLAP
;
A
#
# COMPACT_ATOMS: atom_id res chain seq x y z
N VAL A 1 22.12 12.73 24.86
CA VAL A 1 21.99 11.31 25.24
C VAL A 1 20.93 10.69 24.33
N LEU A 2 21.39 10.03 23.26
CA LEU A 2 20.54 9.26 22.36
C LEU A 2 20.03 8.04 23.16
N HIS A 3 18.78 8.10 23.62
CA HIS A 3 18.10 6.88 24.03
C HIS A 3 18.06 5.94 22.80
N TYR A 4 18.78 4.85 22.90
CA TYR A 4 18.61 3.70 22.02
C TYR A 4 17.15 3.25 22.14
N LEU A 5 16.32 3.72 21.22
CA LEU A 5 15.04 3.07 20.96
C LEU A 5 15.43 1.65 20.54
N THR A 6 15.19 0.68 21.39
CA THR A 6 15.36 -0.74 21.05
C THR A 6 14.57 -0.96 19.77
N THR A 7 15.30 -1.23 18.69
CA THR A 7 14.68 -1.45 17.39
C THR A 7 13.69 -2.61 17.52
N PRO A 8 12.41 -2.44 17.19
CA PRO A 8 11.42 -3.51 17.35
C PRO A 8 11.91 -4.80 16.68
N LYS A 9 11.74 -5.93 17.35
CA LYS A 9 12.06 -7.24 16.77
C LYS A 9 10.89 -7.66 15.87
N PHE A 10 10.99 -7.43 14.56
CA PHE A 10 9.99 -7.92 13.58
C PHE A 10 10.14 -9.44 13.39
N GLU A 11 9.86 -10.21 14.40
CA GLU A 11 9.87 -11.68 14.32
C GLU A 11 8.49 -12.14 13.84
N ASN A 12 8.45 -12.97 12.78
CA ASN A 12 7.20 -13.58 12.35
C ASN A 12 6.75 -14.60 13.41
N LYS A 13 5.46 -14.52 13.78
CA LYS A 13 4.84 -15.49 14.69
C LYS A 13 4.44 -16.73 13.90
N PRO A 14 4.41 -17.92 14.50
CA PRO A 14 3.89 -19.12 13.83
C PRO A 14 2.48 -18.91 13.28
N ARG A 15 2.19 -19.50 12.11
CA ARG A 15 0.83 -19.54 11.57
C ARG A 15 0.00 -20.57 12.37
N ASP A 16 -1.15 -20.13 12.82
CA ASP A 16 -2.18 -20.97 13.41
C ASP A 16 -3.33 -21.09 12.40
N CYS A 17 -3.46 -22.24 11.76
CA CYS A 17 -4.41 -22.45 10.66
C CYS A 17 -5.87 -22.43 11.11
N GLU A 18 -6.15 -22.60 12.41
CA GLU A 18 -7.50 -22.50 12.96
C GLU A 18 -7.99 -21.04 13.04
N ARG A 19 -7.08 -20.10 13.08
CA ARG A 19 -7.40 -18.67 13.13
C ARG A 19 -7.60 -18.08 11.74
N PRO A 20 -8.56 -17.16 11.57
CA PRO A 20 -8.69 -16.41 10.33
C PRO A 20 -7.39 -15.71 9.92
N LEU A 21 -7.18 -15.53 8.63
CA LEU A 21 -6.07 -14.77 8.08
C LEU A 21 -6.58 -13.43 7.55
N ALA A 22 -6.03 -12.33 8.05
CA ALA A 22 -6.38 -10.99 7.60
C ALA A 22 -5.16 -10.28 7.00
N ILE A 23 -5.27 -9.87 5.74
CA ILE A 23 -4.20 -9.27 4.96
C ILE A 23 -4.44 -7.78 4.81
N MET A 24 -3.63 -6.96 5.50
CA MET A 24 -3.55 -5.53 5.23
C MET A 24 -2.73 -5.32 3.96
N HIS A 25 -3.41 -5.20 2.82
CA HIS A 25 -2.78 -5.00 1.54
C HIS A 25 -2.62 -3.52 1.23
N VAL A 26 -1.40 -3.00 1.32
CA VAL A 26 -1.09 -1.64 0.90
C VAL A 26 -1.18 -1.54 -0.64
N PRO A 27 -1.93 -0.58 -1.21
CA PRO A 27 -2.00 -0.40 -2.66
C PRO A 27 -0.64 -0.33 -3.35
N LYS A 28 -0.51 -1.03 -4.48
CA LYS A 28 0.70 -1.05 -5.34
C LYS A 28 1.93 -1.74 -4.74
N THR A 29 1.72 -2.70 -3.82
CA THR A 29 2.78 -3.57 -3.28
C THR A 29 2.81 -4.96 -3.94
N ALA A 30 2.44 -5.08 -5.22
CA ALA A 30 2.30 -6.36 -5.96
C ALA A 30 1.23 -7.32 -5.38
N GLY A 31 0.33 -6.80 -4.55
CA GLY A 31 -0.60 -7.60 -3.76
C GLY A 31 -1.61 -8.39 -4.57
N THR A 32 -2.07 -7.90 -5.72
CA THR A 32 -3.07 -8.63 -6.53
C THR A 32 -2.57 -10.05 -6.85
N SER A 33 -1.32 -10.20 -7.27
CA SER A 33 -0.74 -11.51 -7.56
C SER A 33 -0.61 -12.37 -6.30
N VAL A 34 -0.10 -11.79 -5.20
CA VAL A 34 0.10 -12.50 -3.92
C VAL A 34 -1.23 -12.89 -3.31
N VAL A 35 -2.17 -11.95 -3.21
CA VAL A 35 -3.50 -12.14 -2.61
C VAL A 35 -4.32 -13.17 -3.39
N THR A 36 -4.29 -13.11 -4.74
CA THR A 36 -4.96 -14.11 -5.58
C THR A 36 -4.32 -15.48 -5.42
N GLY A 37 -2.99 -15.57 -5.37
CA GLY A 37 -2.29 -16.83 -5.12
C GLY A 37 -2.66 -17.45 -3.77
N ILE A 38 -2.75 -16.63 -2.71
CA ILE A 38 -3.18 -17.10 -1.37
C ILE A 38 -4.62 -17.62 -1.43
N SER A 39 -5.55 -16.87 -2.02
CA SER A 39 -6.94 -17.27 -2.14
C SER A 39 -7.10 -18.59 -2.89
N GLN A 40 -6.44 -18.73 -4.03
CA GLN A 40 -6.48 -19.96 -4.84
C GLN A 40 -5.88 -21.17 -4.11
N SER A 41 -4.82 -20.95 -3.33
CA SER A 41 -4.15 -22.05 -2.62
C SER A 41 -4.90 -22.47 -1.36
N LEU A 42 -5.45 -21.53 -0.60
CA LEU A 42 -6.20 -21.83 0.62
C LEU A 42 -7.61 -22.38 0.35
N LYS A 43 -8.22 -22.03 -0.79
CA LYS A 43 -9.56 -22.50 -1.24
C LYS A 43 -10.63 -22.37 -0.15
N VAL A 44 -10.60 -21.28 0.61
CA VAL A 44 -11.62 -21.03 1.64
C VAL A 44 -12.91 -20.53 0.97
N SER A 45 -14.05 -20.99 1.49
CA SER A 45 -15.37 -20.56 0.98
C SER A 45 -15.78 -19.19 1.50
N GLU A 46 -15.24 -18.80 2.66
CA GLU A 46 -15.59 -17.56 3.37
C GLU A 46 -14.45 -16.55 3.18
N GLU A 47 -14.57 -15.72 2.14
CA GLU A 47 -13.57 -14.73 1.78
C GLU A 47 -14.20 -13.33 1.71
N VAL A 48 -13.54 -12.34 2.28
CA VAL A 48 -13.89 -10.92 2.17
C VAL A 48 -12.80 -10.18 1.42
N ARG A 49 -13.20 -9.46 0.36
CA ARG A 49 -12.34 -8.52 -0.37
C ARG A 49 -12.95 -7.13 -0.39
N GLY A 50 -12.13 -6.12 -0.23
CA GLY A 50 -12.62 -4.75 -0.33
C GLY A 50 -11.64 -3.70 0.17
N ILE A 51 -12.19 -2.53 0.40
CA ILE A 51 -11.47 -1.36 0.90
C ILE A 51 -12.27 -0.70 2.03
N ASP A 52 -11.62 -0.03 2.96
CA ASP A 52 -12.28 0.82 3.93
C ASP A 52 -12.22 2.31 3.54
N GLY A 53 -12.98 3.15 4.26
CA GLY A 53 -13.11 4.57 3.96
C GLY A 53 -11.81 5.39 4.06
N LEU A 54 -10.77 4.85 4.69
CA LEU A 54 -9.46 5.51 4.79
C LEU A 54 -8.93 5.95 3.43
N LEU A 55 -9.10 5.12 2.40
CA LEU A 55 -8.55 5.37 1.06
C LEU A 55 -9.33 6.42 0.25
N LEU A 56 -10.47 6.84 0.76
CA LEU A 56 -11.36 7.80 0.11
C LEU A 56 -11.33 9.18 0.79
N GLY A 57 -10.49 9.35 1.81
CA GLY A 57 -10.31 10.62 2.51
C GLY A 57 -11.59 11.12 3.15
N THR A 58 -12.01 12.33 2.80
CA THR A 58 -13.27 12.95 3.23
C THR A 58 -14.41 12.82 2.21
N PHE A 59 -14.22 12.03 1.14
CA PHE A 59 -15.26 11.79 0.16
C PHE A 59 -16.48 11.12 0.82
N ASP A 60 -17.67 11.64 0.55
CA ASP A 60 -18.93 11.24 1.18
C ASP A 60 -20.07 10.88 0.20
N ARG A 61 -19.85 11.11 -1.12
CA ARG A 61 -20.86 10.87 -2.16
C ARG A 61 -20.86 9.43 -2.66
N PHE A 62 -20.86 8.45 -1.75
CA PHE A 62 -20.79 7.02 -2.07
C PHE A 62 -21.97 6.49 -2.88
N SER A 63 -23.12 7.19 -2.84
CA SER A 63 -24.31 6.85 -3.65
C SER A 63 -24.11 7.06 -5.16
N GLU A 64 -23.04 7.74 -5.57
CA GLU A 64 -22.69 7.93 -6.97
C GLU A 64 -21.87 6.77 -7.55
N PHE A 65 -21.37 5.88 -6.70
CA PHE A 65 -20.65 4.70 -7.17
C PHE A 65 -21.57 3.69 -7.81
N ASP A 66 -21.09 3.00 -8.83
CA ASP A 66 -21.86 1.88 -9.35
C ASP A 66 -21.98 0.74 -8.31
N ASP A 67 -22.93 -0.16 -8.54
CA ASP A 67 -23.22 -1.25 -7.60
C ASP A 67 -22.03 -2.16 -7.36
N GLU A 68 -21.18 -2.38 -8.35
CA GLU A 68 -20.04 -3.27 -8.24
C GLU A 68 -18.92 -2.65 -7.40
N VAL A 69 -18.65 -1.36 -7.59
CA VAL A 69 -17.72 -0.59 -6.75
C VAL A 69 -18.26 -0.49 -5.32
N SER A 70 -19.53 -0.12 -5.15
CA SER A 70 -20.18 0.04 -3.84
C SER A 70 -20.10 -1.22 -2.98
N ARG A 71 -20.23 -2.41 -3.56
CA ARG A 71 -20.14 -3.69 -2.85
C ARG A 71 -18.74 -3.99 -2.31
N THR A 72 -17.71 -3.32 -2.81
CA THR A 72 -16.33 -3.50 -2.34
C THR A 72 -15.94 -2.54 -1.23
N ILE A 73 -16.77 -1.55 -0.90
CA ILE A 73 -16.45 -0.49 0.05
C ILE A 73 -17.17 -0.73 1.37
N TYR A 74 -16.41 -0.90 2.42
CA TYR A 74 -16.91 -1.13 3.77
C TYR A 74 -16.72 0.13 4.63
N LEU A 75 -17.78 0.95 4.72
CA LEU A 75 -17.82 2.13 5.59
C LEU A 75 -18.29 1.79 7.01
N ASP A 76 -19.08 0.72 7.12
CA ASP A 76 -19.63 0.21 8.38
C ASP A 76 -19.08 -1.20 8.61
N LEU A 77 -18.27 -1.35 9.63
CA LEU A 77 -17.62 -2.63 9.97
C LEU A 77 -18.64 -3.74 10.32
N SER A 78 -19.83 -3.37 10.82
CA SER A 78 -20.89 -4.33 11.15
C SER A 78 -21.44 -5.05 9.92
N LYS A 79 -21.27 -4.46 8.74
CA LYS A 79 -21.70 -5.03 7.45
C LYS A 79 -20.68 -5.97 6.83
N MET A 80 -19.45 -6.02 7.38
CA MET A 80 -18.45 -6.99 6.92
C MET A 80 -18.86 -8.39 7.39
N PRO A 81 -19.01 -9.38 6.49
CA PRO A 81 -19.39 -10.74 6.89
C PRO A 81 -18.28 -11.42 7.69
N ASP A 82 -18.62 -12.49 8.39
CA ASP A 82 -17.62 -13.38 8.98
C ASP A 82 -16.85 -14.07 7.86
N ALA A 83 -15.54 -14.24 8.04
CA ALA A 83 -14.69 -14.83 7.03
C ALA A 83 -13.44 -15.48 7.64
N LYS A 84 -12.93 -16.50 6.97
CA LYS A 84 -11.64 -17.13 7.29
C LYS A 84 -10.47 -16.47 6.57
N LEU A 85 -10.74 -15.78 5.47
CA LEU A 85 -9.74 -15.05 4.69
C LEU A 85 -10.25 -13.63 4.40
N ILE A 86 -9.56 -12.65 4.93
CA ILE A 86 -9.89 -11.24 4.75
C ILE A 86 -8.72 -10.57 4.02
N MET A 87 -8.99 -9.99 2.86
CA MET A 87 -7.96 -9.42 1.99
C MET A 87 -8.44 -8.11 1.39
N GLY A 88 -7.61 -7.09 1.47
CA GLY A 88 -7.98 -5.84 0.83
C GLY A 88 -7.20 -4.64 1.35
N HIS A 89 -7.63 -3.48 0.89
CA HIS A 89 -7.08 -2.21 1.32
C HIS A 89 -7.74 -1.74 2.61
N PHE A 90 -7.71 -2.61 3.62
CA PHE A 90 -8.23 -2.33 4.95
C PHE A 90 -7.12 -1.79 5.85
N SER A 91 -7.45 -0.82 6.69
CA SER A 91 -6.55 -0.39 7.75
C SER A 91 -6.32 -1.51 8.79
N ARG A 92 -5.23 -1.42 9.52
CA ARG A 92 -4.99 -2.35 10.63
C ARG A 92 -6.14 -2.32 11.64
N ASN A 93 -6.67 -1.13 11.94
CA ASN A 93 -7.76 -0.96 12.90
C ASN A 93 -9.04 -1.65 12.44
N THR A 94 -9.42 -1.49 11.17
CA THR A 94 -10.58 -2.19 10.59
C THR A 94 -10.45 -3.70 10.77
N LEU A 95 -9.29 -4.27 10.42
CA LEU A 95 -9.05 -5.69 10.54
C LEU A 95 -9.10 -6.18 12.00
N THR A 96 -8.48 -5.46 12.94
CA THR A 96 -8.46 -5.87 14.34
C THR A 96 -9.78 -5.64 15.07
N ALA A 97 -10.55 -4.62 14.68
CA ALA A 97 -11.87 -4.36 15.29
C ALA A 97 -12.92 -5.37 14.82
N ARG A 98 -12.90 -5.72 13.52
CA ARG A 98 -13.91 -6.66 12.98
C ARG A 98 -13.53 -8.14 13.16
N TYR A 99 -12.22 -8.45 13.11
CA TYR A 99 -11.70 -9.82 13.20
C TYR A 99 -10.61 -9.92 14.28
N PRO A 100 -10.96 -9.80 15.56
CA PRO A 100 -9.99 -9.71 16.66
C PRO A 100 -9.10 -10.96 16.80
N ASP A 101 -9.62 -12.11 16.39
CA ASP A 101 -8.91 -13.39 16.45
C ASP A 101 -8.04 -13.65 15.21
N ALA A 102 -8.13 -12.82 14.17
CA ALA A 102 -7.37 -13.05 12.96
C ALA A 102 -5.87 -12.84 13.17
N GLN A 103 -5.07 -13.65 12.49
CA GLN A 103 -3.65 -13.40 12.33
C GLN A 103 -3.42 -12.39 11.20
N LEU A 104 -2.76 -11.29 11.53
CA LEU A 104 -2.50 -10.21 10.58
C LEU A 104 -1.26 -10.49 9.75
N LEU A 105 -1.37 -10.29 8.44
CA LEU A 105 -0.29 -10.33 7.47
C LEU A 105 -0.21 -9.00 6.72
N THR A 106 0.99 -8.51 6.45
CA THR A 106 1.22 -7.39 5.54
C THR A 106 2.59 -7.50 4.87
N PHE A 107 2.73 -6.81 3.76
CA PHE A 107 4.02 -6.64 3.10
C PHE A 107 4.14 -5.22 2.53
N LEU A 108 5.34 -4.71 2.57
CA LEU A 108 5.67 -3.38 2.09
C LEU A 108 6.44 -3.45 0.78
N ARG A 109 6.42 -2.37 0.06
CA ARG A 109 7.25 -2.10 -1.10
C ARG A 109 8.02 -0.81 -0.87
N GLU A 110 9.18 -0.65 -1.51
CA GLU A 110 9.93 0.60 -1.49
C GLU A 110 9.00 1.77 -1.85
N PRO A 111 8.83 2.77 -0.95
CA PRO A 111 7.70 3.69 -1.02
C PRO A 111 7.67 4.60 -2.23
N LEU A 112 8.82 5.08 -2.71
CA LEU A 112 8.87 5.92 -3.90
C LEU A 112 8.47 5.12 -5.15
N SER A 113 8.98 3.90 -5.27
CA SER A 113 8.58 2.96 -6.32
C SER A 113 7.08 2.64 -6.27
N ARG A 114 6.51 2.51 -5.05
CA ARG A 114 5.07 2.34 -4.83
C ARG A 114 4.28 3.55 -5.32
N LEU A 115 4.70 4.75 -4.95
CA LEU A 115 4.00 6.00 -5.26
C LEU A 115 4.02 6.29 -6.77
N LEU A 116 5.16 6.12 -7.44
CA LEU A 116 5.24 6.20 -8.90
C LEU A 116 4.35 5.14 -9.58
N SER A 117 4.35 3.90 -9.04
CA SER A 117 3.44 2.85 -9.53
C SER A 117 1.97 3.24 -9.41
N HIS A 118 1.61 3.95 -8.35
CA HIS A 118 0.24 4.40 -8.11
C HIS A 118 -0.17 5.46 -9.13
N TRP A 119 0.65 6.47 -9.33
CA TRP A 119 0.42 7.53 -10.31
C TRP A 119 0.25 6.98 -11.72
N VAL A 120 1.18 6.11 -12.17
CA VAL A 120 1.08 5.50 -13.51
C VAL A 120 -0.13 4.58 -13.63
N TYR A 121 -0.45 3.80 -12.60
CA TYR A 121 -1.60 2.91 -12.61
C TYR A 121 -2.93 3.66 -12.76
N TRP A 122 -3.13 4.74 -12.00
CA TRP A 122 -4.34 5.56 -12.13
C TRP A 122 -4.40 6.23 -13.49
N ARG A 123 -3.27 6.65 -14.03
CA ARG A 123 -3.18 7.26 -15.37
C ARG A 123 -3.57 6.31 -16.50
N CYS A 124 -3.40 5.00 -16.30
CA CYS A 124 -3.80 3.98 -17.27
C CYS A 124 -5.30 3.64 -17.25
N MET A 125 -6.06 4.09 -16.25
CA MET A 125 -7.48 3.77 -16.16
C MET A 125 -8.28 4.46 -17.26
N SER A 126 -9.17 3.70 -17.92
CA SER A 126 -10.06 4.24 -18.95
C SER A 126 -11.16 5.12 -18.35
N ASP A 127 -11.72 6.05 -19.14
CA ASP A 127 -12.84 6.88 -18.69
C ASP A 127 -14.07 6.04 -18.34
N GLU A 128 -14.30 4.94 -19.07
CA GLU A 128 -15.39 4.01 -18.80
C GLU A 128 -15.23 3.38 -17.40
N TYR A 129 -14.02 2.93 -17.06
CA TYR A 129 -13.76 2.38 -15.72
C TYR A 129 -13.90 3.46 -14.64
N LEU A 130 -13.43 4.69 -14.91
CA LEU A 130 -13.49 5.80 -13.96
C LEU A 130 -14.91 6.26 -13.68
N ALA A 131 -15.82 6.21 -14.67
CA ALA A 131 -17.21 6.58 -14.50
C ALA A 131 -17.93 5.78 -13.40
N ARG A 132 -17.48 4.56 -13.13
CA ARG A 132 -17.98 3.69 -12.05
C ARG A 132 -17.72 4.23 -10.64
N TRP A 133 -16.78 5.16 -10.51
CA TRP A 133 -16.38 5.77 -9.24
C TRP A 133 -17.08 7.10 -8.97
N GLY A 134 -18.16 7.42 -9.70
CA GLY A 134 -18.89 8.68 -9.52
C GLY A 134 -17.92 9.88 -9.48
N ALA A 135 -18.16 10.83 -8.60
CA ALA A 135 -17.30 12.01 -8.47
C ALA A 135 -15.89 11.72 -7.93
N TRP A 136 -15.63 10.55 -7.31
CA TRP A 136 -14.27 10.18 -6.95
C TRP A 136 -13.33 10.04 -8.16
N GLN A 137 -13.88 9.82 -9.36
CA GLN A 137 -13.11 9.82 -10.60
C GLN A 137 -12.25 11.08 -10.77
N ASP A 138 -12.70 12.24 -10.28
CA ASP A 138 -11.96 13.50 -10.40
C ASP A 138 -10.65 13.46 -9.59
N CYS A 139 -10.67 12.78 -8.45
CA CYS A 139 -9.47 12.50 -7.67
C CYS A 139 -8.51 11.56 -8.41
N ILE A 140 -9.03 10.51 -9.04
CA ILE A 140 -8.20 9.58 -9.82
C ILE A 140 -7.61 10.28 -11.04
N LYS A 141 -8.39 11.13 -11.72
CA LYS A 141 -7.96 11.91 -12.91
C LYS A 141 -6.84 12.90 -12.63
N LEU A 142 -6.56 13.26 -11.36
CA LEU A 142 -5.36 14.03 -11.02
C LEU A 142 -4.06 13.36 -11.48
N SER A 143 -4.06 12.05 -11.61
CA SER A 143 -2.93 11.30 -12.17
C SER A 143 -2.65 11.62 -13.64
N ARG A 144 -3.59 12.21 -14.36
CA ARG A 144 -3.44 12.59 -15.78
C ARG A 144 -2.79 13.97 -15.97
N GLY A 145 -2.70 14.75 -14.91
CA GLY A 145 -1.91 15.98 -14.83
C GLY A 145 -0.43 15.69 -14.61
N THR A 146 0.32 16.72 -14.20
CA THR A 146 1.72 16.59 -13.83
C THR A 146 1.91 15.77 -12.55
N LEU A 147 3.09 15.21 -12.37
CA LEU A 147 3.42 14.50 -11.12
C LEU A 147 3.37 15.45 -9.92
N ARG A 148 3.76 16.71 -10.11
CA ARG A 148 3.69 17.74 -9.08
C ARG A 148 2.25 17.98 -8.62
N GLU A 149 1.31 18.18 -9.54
CA GLU A 149 -0.12 18.34 -9.22
C GLU A 149 -0.65 17.16 -8.43
N PHE A 150 -0.33 15.93 -8.87
CA PHE A 150 -0.71 14.71 -8.17
C PHE A 150 -0.16 14.62 -6.74
N LEU A 151 1.05 15.11 -6.50
CA LEU A 151 1.70 15.07 -5.20
C LEU A 151 1.27 16.20 -4.26
N THR A 152 0.65 17.26 -4.78
CA THR A 152 0.28 18.45 -4.00
C THR A 152 -1.20 18.59 -3.74
N ASP A 153 -2.06 17.81 -4.39
CA ASP A 153 -3.50 17.89 -4.18
C ASP A 153 -3.91 17.20 -2.84
N PRO A 154 -4.47 17.94 -1.88
CA PRO A 154 -4.81 17.38 -0.58
C PRO A 154 -5.97 16.37 -0.62
N ARG A 155 -6.85 16.42 -1.62
CA ARG A 155 -7.98 15.49 -1.77
C ARG A 155 -7.53 14.03 -1.86
N ILE A 156 -6.31 13.79 -2.35
CA ILE A 156 -5.73 12.46 -2.47
C ILE A 156 -4.58 12.21 -1.48
N ALA A 157 -4.39 13.09 -0.50
CA ALA A 157 -3.37 12.89 0.54
C ALA A 157 -3.50 11.54 1.25
N CYS A 158 -4.73 11.05 1.41
CA CYS A 158 -5.03 9.73 1.97
C CYS A 158 -4.35 8.58 1.21
N GLN A 159 -3.97 8.77 -0.06
CA GLN A 159 -3.35 7.75 -0.92
C GLN A 159 -1.92 8.08 -1.35
N THR A 160 -1.54 9.35 -1.36
CA THR A 160 -0.23 9.79 -1.84
C THR A 160 0.78 10.04 -0.74
N ASP A 161 0.32 10.37 0.49
CA ASP A 161 1.18 10.76 1.58
C ASP A 161 1.30 9.68 2.65
N ASN A 162 2.45 8.99 2.68
CA ASN A 162 2.80 7.98 3.69
C ASN A 162 1.69 6.93 3.92
N LEU A 163 1.23 6.32 2.85
CA LEU A 163 0.03 5.46 2.85
C LEU A 163 0.13 4.27 3.81
N ALA A 164 1.28 3.59 3.89
CA ALA A 164 1.44 2.46 4.81
C ALA A 164 1.33 2.92 6.26
N THR A 165 1.90 4.08 6.59
CA THR A 165 1.77 4.72 7.90
C THR A 165 0.31 5.04 8.22
N ARG A 166 -0.44 5.60 7.27
CA ARG A 166 -1.87 5.87 7.41
C ARG A 166 -2.67 4.59 7.66
N MET A 167 -2.45 3.55 6.88
CA MET A 167 -3.14 2.26 7.05
C MET A 167 -2.82 1.59 8.38
N LEU A 168 -1.62 1.76 8.90
CA LEU A 168 -1.24 1.25 10.22
C LEU A 168 -1.91 2.02 11.37
N LEU A 169 -2.05 3.34 11.25
CA LEU A 169 -2.44 4.22 12.34
C LEU A 169 -3.89 4.67 12.31
N TRP A 170 -4.57 4.60 11.16
CA TRP A 170 -5.97 5.05 11.06
C TRP A 170 -6.87 4.37 12.11
N PRO A 171 -7.83 5.09 12.73
CA PRO A 171 -8.13 6.53 12.62
C PRO A 171 -7.41 7.36 13.68
N ASP A 172 -6.16 7.73 13.42
CA ASP A 172 -5.37 8.55 14.34
C ASP A 172 -5.68 10.04 14.13
N LYS A 173 -6.10 10.74 15.18
CA LYS A 173 -6.48 12.16 15.12
C LYS A 173 -5.33 13.11 14.72
N ARG A 174 -4.08 12.65 14.77
CA ARG A 174 -2.91 13.41 14.29
C ARG A 174 -2.78 13.40 12.77
N ILE A 175 -3.54 12.55 12.08
CA ILE A 175 -3.50 12.35 10.64
C ILE A 175 -4.85 12.75 10.07
N GLY A 176 -4.92 13.87 9.35
CA GLY A 176 -6.13 14.27 8.65
C GLY A 176 -6.40 13.39 7.42
N ASN A 177 -7.67 13.26 7.05
CA ASN A 177 -8.07 12.42 5.93
C ASN A 177 -7.70 13.04 4.57
N ASP A 178 -7.81 14.37 4.42
CA ASP A 178 -7.53 15.17 3.23
C ASP A 178 -6.44 16.23 3.46
N SER A 179 -5.51 15.94 4.35
CA SER A 179 -4.35 16.79 4.61
C SER A 179 -3.09 15.96 4.68
N PHE A 180 -1.97 16.58 4.33
CA PHE A 180 -0.66 15.96 4.44
C PHE A 180 -0.22 15.87 5.90
N ILE A 181 0.50 14.81 6.23
CA ILE A 181 1.04 14.60 7.57
C ILE A 181 2.03 15.73 7.91
N ASP A 182 1.83 16.37 9.06
CA ASP A 182 2.71 17.39 9.59
C ASP A 182 4.06 16.76 10.00
N PRO A 183 5.20 17.26 9.47
CA PRO A 183 6.52 16.76 9.82
C PRO A 183 6.86 16.83 11.31
N GLU A 184 6.29 17.77 12.06
CA GLU A 184 6.50 17.88 13.52
C GLU A 184 6.01 16.62 14.26
N ARG A 185 5.08 15.89 13.68
CA ARG A 185 4.51 14.65 14.24
C ARG A 185 5.27 13.37 13.84
N ASP A 186 6.25 13.48 12.94
CA ASP A 186 6.95 12.33 12.35
C ASP A 186 7.50 11.35 13.38
N SER A 187 8.20 11.84 14.39
CA SER A 187 8.84 10.98 15.40
C SER A 187 7.83 10.14 16.18
N SER A 188 6.70 10.75 16.56
CA SER A 188 5.65 10.06 17.30
C SER A 188 4.88 9.08 16.42
N LEU A 189 4.52 9.48 15.21
CA LEU A 189 3.81 8.63 14.25
C LEU A 189 4.65 7.43 13.81
N LEU A 190 5.95 7.65 13.52
CA LEU A 190 6.86 6.56 13.14
C LEU A 190 6.98 5.52 14.26
N ARG A 191 7.17 5.95 15.50
CA ARG A 191 7.25 5.05 16.66
C ARG A 191 5.99 4.20 16.76
N ASP A 192 4.82 4.83 16.68
CA ASP A 192 3.54 4.14 16.83
C ASP A 192 3.28 3.20 15.64
N ALA A 193 3.62 3.60 14.41
CA ALA A 193 3.51 2.76 13.23
C ALA A 193 4.44 1.54 13.28
N LEU A 194 5.69 1.72 13.74
CA LEU A 194 6.63 0.60 13.96
C LEU A 194 6.09 -0.40 15.00
N ASN A 195 5.52 0.09 16.10
CA ASN A 195 4.92 -0.77 17.11
C ASN A 195 3.73 -1.56 16.54
N ARG A 196 2.87 -0.91 15.75
CA ARG A 196 1.73 -1.58 15.13
C ARG A 196 2.17 -2.58 14.04
N LEU A 197 3.18 -2.25 13.24
CA LEU A 197 3.75 -3.17 12.25
C LEU A 197 4.38 -4.41 12.92
N ASN A 198 5.06 -4.22 14.06
CA ASN A 198 5.65 -5.33 14.83
C ASN A 198 4.60 -6.28 15.44
N ALA A 199 3.36 -5.86 15.55
CA ALA A 199 2.27 -6.69 16.06
C ALA A 199 1.69 -7.68 15.02
N PHE A 200 2.03 -7.53 13.74
CA PHE A 200 1.62 -8.48 12.70
C PHE A 200 2.22 -9.86 12.96
N ALA A 201 1.47 -10.90 12.61
CA ALA A 201 1.98 -12.27 12.68
C ALA A 201 3.01 -12.54 11.58
N TYR A 202 2.82 -11.93 10.41
CA TYR A 202 3.78 -11.96 9.31
C TYR A 202 3.93 -10.57 8.68
N SER A 203 5.17 -10.16 8.47
CA SER A 203 5.48 -8.95 7.70
C SER A 203 6.76 -9.15 6.91
N ASP A 204 6.81 -8.68 5.67
CA ASP A 204 7.98 -8.77 4.80
C ASP A 204 8.02 -7.58 3.82
N VAL A 205 9.07 -7.47 3.01
CA VAL A 205 9.17 -6.54 1.89
C VAL A 205 9.20 -7.32 0.59
N ILE A 206 8.51 -6.82 -0.45
CA ILE A 206 8.44 -7.53 -1.74
C ILE A 206 9.79 -7.60 -2.47
N GLU A 207 10.73 -6.76 -2.09
CA GLU A 207 12.10 -6.77 -2.61
C GLU A 207 12.96 -7.88 -2.00
N ASN A 208 12.45 -8.60 -1.02
CA ASN A 208 13.12 -9.78 -0.50
C ASN A 208 13.14 -10.88 -1.58
N PRO A 209 14.31 -11.32 -2.05
CA PRO A 209 14.40 -12.36 -3.09
C PRO A 209 13.76 -13.68 -2.65
N HIS A 210 13.61 -13.89 -1.34
CA HIS A 210 12.98 -15.06 -0.76
C HIS A 210 11.53 -14.82 -0.33
N PHE A 211 10.92 -13.67 -0.69
CA PHE A 211 9.58 -13.29 -0.26
C PHE A 211 8.55 -14.39 -0.48
N HIS A 212 8.44 -14.90 -1.71
CA HIS A 212 7.49 -15.97 -2.04
C HIS A 212 7.75 -17.25 -1.26
N ALA A 213 8.99 -17.69 -1.19
CA ALA A 213 9.36 -18.91 -0.46
C ALA A 213 9.09 -18.78 1.04
N ASN A 214 9.41 -17.63 1.64
CA ASN A 214 9.16 -17.36 3.05
C ASN A 214 7.67 -17.31 3.36
N LEU A 215 6.88 -16.66 2.51
CA LEU A 215 5.44 -16.55 2.67
C LEU A 215 4.75 -17.92 2.50
N SER A 216 5.14 -18.67 1.45
CA SER A 216 4.68 -20.02 1.20
C SER A 216 4.94 -20.94 2.40
N LYS A 217 6.17 -20.92 2.93
CA LYS A 217 6.56 -21.67 4.12
C LYS A 217 5.75 -21.25 5.35
N TRP A 218 5.55 -19.94 5.57
CA TRP A 218 4.80 -19.45 6.73
C TRP A 218 3.32 -19.85 6.67
N LEU A 219 2.71 -19.79 5.48
CA LEU A 219 1.33 -20.21 5.24
C LEU A 219 1.15 -21.73 5.20
N ASN A 220 2.24 -22.49 5.09
CA ASN A 220 2.26 -23.93 4.85
C ASN A 220 1.44 -24.35 3.61
N ILE A 221 1.59 -23.58 2.52
CA ILE A 221 0.95 -23.82 1.22
C ILE A 221 1.94 -23.57 0.10
N GLU A 222 1.72 -24.17 -1.07
CA GLU A 222 2.42 -23.80 -2.28
C GLU A 222 1.76 -22.55 -2.89
N LEU A 223 2.49 -21.45 -2.96
CA LEU A 223 2.02 -20.22 -3.57
C LEU A 223 2.45 -20.17 -5.03
N PRO A 224 1.52 -20.07 -5.99
CA PRO A 224 1.87 -19.88 -7.37
C PRO A 224 2.54 -18.50 -7.57
N VAL A 225 3.62 -18.48 -8.35
CA VAL A 225 4.21 -17.21 -8.81
C VAL A 225 3.34 -16.66 -9.93
N MET A 226 2.53 -15.67 -9.61
CA MET A 226 1.61 -15.05 -10.55
C MET A 226 2.10 -13.66 -10.93
N HIS A 227 2.01 -13.31 -12.20
CA HIS A 227 2.25 -11.95 -12.70
C HIS A 227 0.92 -11.35 -13.18
N LEU A 228 0.02 -11.07 -12.24
CA LEU A 228 -1.27 -10.46 -12.53
C LEU A 228 -1.13 -8.93 -12.57
N ASN A 229 -1.90 -8.32 -13.47
CA ASN A 229 -1.98 -6.87 -13.64
C ASN A 229 -0.59 -6.19 -13.77
N PRO A 230 0.23 -6.56 -14.78
CA PRO A 230 1.34 -5.70 -15.15
C PRO A 230 0.75 -4.29 -15.41
N THR A 231 1.45 -3.25 -14.97
CA THR A 231 1.04 -1.89 -15.35
C THR A 231 1.17 -1.80 -16.87
N ASP A 232 0.04 -1.61 -17.55
CA ASP A 232 -0.02 -1.48 -18.98
C ASP A 232 0.72 -0.21 -19.44
N ARG A 233 1.06 -0.17 -20.72
CA ARG A 233 1.61 1.06 -21.29
C ARG A 233 0.53 2.14 -21.22
N VAL A 234 0.93 3.34 -20.79
CA VAL A 234 0.02 4.49 -20.69
C VAL A 234 -0.61 4.79 -22.07
N PRO A 235 -1.93 5.06 -22.15
CA PRO A 235 -2.58 5.48 -23.39
C PRO A 235 -1.84 6.62 -24.05
N GLU A 236 -1.77 6.64 -25.38
CA GLU A 236 -0.93 7.55 -26.14
C GLU A 236 -1.17 9.02 -25.81
N ASN A 237 -2.43 9.42 -25.70
CA ASN A 237 -2.85 10.77 -25.35
C ASN A 237 -2.54 11.18 -23.90
N LEU A 238 -2.12 10.24 -23.06
CA LEU A 238 -1.74 10.46 -21.65
C LEU A 238 -0.25 10.25 -21.40
N ARG A 239 0.54 9.97 -22.45
CA ARG A 239 2.00 9.78 -22.31
C ARG A 239 2.68 11.11 -22.07
N ILE A 240 3.74 11.06 -21.28
CA ILE A 240 4.57 12.20 -20.93
C ILE A 240 6.02 11.76 -20.74
N ARG A 241 6.93 12.71 -20.71
CA ARG A 241 8.33 12.46 -20.41
C ARG A 241 8.58 12.54 -18.90
N LEU A 242 8.77 11.39 -18.24
CA LEU A 242 9.01 11.34 -16.80
C LEU A 242 10.26 12.15 -16.39
N ASP A 243 11.31 12.18 -17.23
CA ASP A 243 12.52 12.97 -16.97
C ASP A 243 12.25 14.49 -16.90
N LYS A 244 11.15 14.98 -17.50
CA LYS A 244 10.71 16.37 -17.38
C LYS A 244 9.86 16.65 -16.16
N GLU A 245 9.24 15.62 -15.61
CA GLU A 245 8.45 15.70 -14.37
C GLU A 245 9.34 15.67 -13.12
N LEU A 246 10.54 15.10 -13.20
CA LEU A 246 11.44 14.88 -12.06
C LEU A 246 12.42 16.05 -11.88
N ASP A 247 11.90 17.27 -11.73
CA ASP A 247 12.69 18.41 -11.27
C ASP A 247 13.00 18.34 -9.76
N GLN A 248 13.81 19.26 -9.29
CA GLN A 248 14.26 19.28 -7.89
C GLN A 248 13.09 19.34 -6.89
N GLU A 249 12.07 20.13 -7.18
CA GLU A 249 10.91 20.28 -6.31
C GLU A 249 10.05 19.00 -6.30
N THR A 250 9.80 18.42 -7.45
CA THR A 250 9.03 17.16 -7.57
C THR A 250 9.76 15.99 -6.90
N LEU A 251 11.09 15.92 -7.02
CA LEU A 251 11.89 14.92 -6.31
C LEU A 251 11.80 15.12 -4.79
N TRP A 252 11.85 16.36 -4.31
CA TRP A 252 11.65 16.68 -2.91
C TRP A 252 10.24 16.27 -2.43
N LEU A 253 9.20 16.56 -3.22
CA LEU A 253 7.83 16.17 -2.93
C LEU A 253 7.69 14.64 -2.82
N LEU A 254 8.24 13.89 -3.77
CA LEU A 254 8.23 12.43 -3.73
C LEU A 254 8.84 11.88 -2.44
N ASP A 255 10.04 12.38 -2.09
CA ASP A 255 10.72 11.98 -0.85
C ASP A 255 9.89 12.36 0.38
N HIS A 256 9.36 13.58 0.39
CA HIS A 256 8.56 14.09 1.50
C HIS A 256 7.24 13.30 1.69
N ARG A 257 6.55 12.93 0.62
CA ARG A 257 5.33 12.10 0.66
C ARG A 257 5.60 10.65 1.06
N CYS A 258 6.84 10.19 0.97
CA CYS A 258 7.25 8.83 1.31
C CYS A 258 8.04 8.73 2.63
N ARG A 259 8.35 9.83 3.31
CA ARG A 259 9.37 9.93 4.37
C ARG A 259 9.18 9.00 5.58
N LEU A 260 7.92 8.79 6.02
CA LEU A 260 7.62 7.86 7.11
C LEU A 260 7.62 6.42 6.61
N ASP A 261 6.97 6.18 5.49
CA ASP A 261 6.94 4.85 4.86
C ASP A 261 8.33 4.35 4.50
N ALA A 262 9.26 5.25 4.09
CA ALA A 262 10.65 4.90 3.82
C ALA A 262 11.37 4.40 5.08
N LYS A 263 11.13 5.02 6.23
CA LYS A 263 11.68 4.58 7.51
C LYS A 263 11.06 3.25 7.97
N LEU A 264 9.75 3.05 7.75
CA LEU A 264 9.06 1.76 8.01
C LEU A 264 9.65 0.65 7.14
N TRP A 265 9.70 0.88 5.83
CA TRP A 265 10.26 -0.07 4.87
C TRP A 265 11.72 -0.41 5.20
N ALA A 266 12.56 0.59 5.42
CA ALA A 266 13.97 0.38 5.75
C ALA A 266 14.15 -0.42 7.05
N SER A 267 13.30 -0.20 8.06
CA SER A 267 13.32 -0.94 9.32
C SER A 267 12.96 -2.40 9.13
N LEU A 268 11.98 -2.70 8.29
CA LEU A 268 11.58 -4.07 7.94
C LEU A 268 12.61 -4.73 7.02
N ALA A 269 13.09 -4.03 5.98
CA ALA A 269 14.07 -4.51 5.01
C ALA A 269 15.39 -4.96 5.67
N ARG A 270 15.92 -4.20 6.65
CA ARG A 270 17.13 -4.59 7.41
C ARG A 270 17.04 -5.98 8.03
N ARG A 271 15.84 -6.50 8.26
CA ARG A 271 15.60 -7.78 8.93
C ARG A 271 15.23 -8.90 7.99
N ARG A 272 14.65 -8.53 6.83
CA ARG A 272 14.13 -9.49 5.86
C ARG A 272 15.07 -9.75 4.71
N LEU A 273 15.89 -8.77 4.38
CA LEU A 273 16.85 -8.93 3.29
C LEU A 273 18.10 -9.70 3.76
N PRO A 274 18.76 -10.43 2.85
CA PRO A 274 20.01 -11.10 3.16
C PRO A 274 21.04 -10.12 3.74
N LYS A 275 21.80 -10.56 4.74
CA LYS A 275 22.85 -9.75 5.38
C LYS A 275 23.94 -9.43 4.35
N GLY A 276 24.35 -8.17 4.27
CA GLY A 276 25.49 -7.74 3.44
C GLY A 276 25.21 -6.54 2.55
N GLY A 277 23.94 -6.11 2.39
CA GLY A 277 23.60 -4.90 1.64
C GLY A 277 23.36 -3.69 2.53
N GLU A 278 23.90 -2.52 2.15
CA GLU A 278 23.52 -1.26 2.75
C GLU A 278 22.11 -0.87 2.27
N ILE A 279 21.17 -0.74 3.20
CA ILE A 279 19.77 -0.40 2.89
C ILE A 279 19.64 0.88 2.06
N PRO A 280 20.37 1.98 2.34
CA PRO A 280 20.30 3.18 1.49
C PRO A 280 20.74 2.95 0.05
N SER A 281 21.80 2.15 -0.17
CA SER A 281 22.25 1.80 -1.52
C SER A 281 21.23 0.95 -2.26
N LEU A 282 20.66 -0.05 -1.61
CA LEU A 282 19.60 -0.87 -2.18
C LEU A 282 18.35 -0.04 -2.51
N GLN A 283 17.91 0.82 -1.61
CA GLN A 283 16.78 1.71 -1.83
C GLN A 283 16.99 2.58 -3.07
N ARG A 284 18.19 3.20 -3.20
CA ARG A 284 18.56 3.98 -4.38
C ARG A 284 18.46 3.16 -5.66
N GLN A 285 18.98 1.91 -5.65
CA GLN A 285 18.90 1.04 -6.82
C GLN A 285 17.47 0.69 -7.21
N ILE A 286 16.61 0.41 -6.24
CA ILE A 286 15.18 0.12 -6.46
C ILE A 286 14.49 1.34 -7.04
N THR A 287 14.73 2.53 -6.48
CA THR A 287 14.20 3.81 -6.97
C THR A 287 14.61 4.06 -8.43
N LEU A 288 15.90 3.92 -8.76
CA LEU A 288 16.40 4.12 -10.14
C LEU A 288 15.76 3.13 -11.13
N LYS A 289 15.62 1.85 -10.74
CA LYS A 289 14.91 0.86 -11.56
C LYS A 289 13.44 1.20 -11.75
N ALA A 290 12.78 1.73 -10.73
CA ALA A 290 11.39 2.18 -10.82
C ALA A 290 11.25 3.38 -11.77
N ILE A 291 12.12 4.39 -11.67
CA ILE A 291 12.14 5.55 -12.57
C ILE A 291 12.35 5.10 -14.02
N ALA A 292 13.32 4.22 -14.28
CA ALA A 292 13.58 3.71 -15.62
C ALA A 292 12.36 2.94 -16.17
N ARG A 293 11.75 2.05 -15.37
CA ARG A 293 10.58 1.27 -15.76
C ARG A 293 9.37 2.16 -16.08
N TYR A 294 9.04 3.08 -15.17
CA TYR A 294 7.86 3.94 -15.36
C TYR A 294 8.10 5.00 -16.41
N GLY A 295 9.33 5.47 -16.57
CA GLY A 295 9.73 6.32 -17.69
C GLY A 295 9.48 5.65 -19.03
N ALA A 296 9.82 4.37 -19.18
CA ALA A 296 9.55 3.61 -20.40
C ALA A 296 8.04 3.41 -20.68
N LEU A 297 7.21 3.24 -19.62
CA LEU A 297 5.76 3.10 -19.77
C LEU A 297 5.06 4.42 -20.14
N LEU A 298 5.61 5.53 -19.67
CA LEU A 298 5.10 6.89 -19.89
C LEU A 298 5.60 7.52 -21.19
N ALA A 299 6.68 6.99 -21.77
CA ALA A 299 7.32 7.61 -22.94
C ALA A 299 6.35 7.74 -24.13
N PRO A 300 6.36 8.91 -24.82
CA PRO A 300 5.62 9.15 -26.05
C PRO A 300 5.87 8.14 -27.17
#